data_fd93f5319957a840d018b6196034cbe5
#
_entry.id   fd93f5319957a840d018b6196034cbe5
#
_cell.length_a   1.000
_cell.length_b   1.000
_cell.length_c   1.000
_cell.angle_alpha   90.00
_cell.angle_beta   90.00
_cell.angle_gamma   90.00
#
_symmetry.space_group_name_H-M   'P 1'
#
loop_
_entity.id
_entity.type
_entity.pdbx_description
1 polymer ?
#
loop_
_entity_poly.entity_id
_entity_poly.type
_entity_poly.pdbx_seq_one_letter_code
_entity_poly.pdbx_strand_id
1 'polypeptide(L)'
;HDIGFWKTQAQFYNNWEGSYTHTFLASIPHIIPGCKAPFLCNFISLSFLIYSVYIFVRTFIKIDKKNSLIVSLYLTVLLFIATSGGAEVRFWVCANFTYLPELALVLLFLSRYHLLYNGRNKPIDWLVIFALTIGIAGSKLTFIAFSFICILIHDLICRRKIDKMMIIAYGMLTILTMVNVLAPGNLVRLTDEHMHNADVISNFTLLDNTIYRLKMQFSVIFYAFLL
;
A
#
# COMPACT_ATOMS: atom_id res chain seq x y z
N HIS A 1 -14.04 -26.87 3.73
CA HIS A 1 -14.60 -26.79 2.37
C HIS A 1 -13.64 -25.97 1.51
N ASP A 2 -12.80 -26.68 0.72
CA ASP A 2 -11.84 -26.03 -0.17
C ASP A 2 -12.55 -25.46 -1.37
N ILE A 3 -12.90 -24.19 -1.30
CA ILE A 3 -13.57 -23.46 -2.39
C ILE A 3 -12.59 -23.19 -3.56
N GLY A 4 -11.32 -23.37 -3.34
CA GLY A 4 -10.24 -23.03 -4.27
C GLY A 4 -9.85 -21.55 -4.24
N PHE A 5 -8.56 -21.28 -4.46
CA PHE A 5 -7.96 -19.95 -4.31
C PHE A 5 -8.68 -18.83 -5.08
N TRP A 6 -8.96 -19.03 -6.37
CA TRP A 6 -9.59 -18.00 -7.20
C TRP A 6 -11.04 -17.72 -6.81
N LYS A 7 -11.79 -18.73 -6.38
CA LYS A 7 -13.15 -18.52 -5.86
C LYS A 7 -13.13 -17.77 -4.55
N THR A 8 -12.15 -18.02 -3.70
CA THR A 8 -11.95 -17.26 -2.46
C THR A 8 -11.67 -15.78 -2.76
N GLN A 9 -10.81 -15.47 -3.75
CA GLN A 9 -10.57 -14.07 -4.16
C GLN A 9 -11.84 -13.39 -4.66
N ALA A 10 -12.64 -14.06 -5.48
CA ALA A 10 -13.91 -13.55 -5.96
C ALA A 10 -14.92 -13.32 -4.82
N GLN A 11 -14.94 -14.20 -3.81
CA GLN A 11 -15.78 -14.03 -2.63
C GLN A 11 -15.34 -12.83 -1.77
N PHE A 12 -14.03 -12.63 -1.56
CA PHE A 12 -13.53 -11.44 -0.86
C PHE A 12 -13.94 -10.17 -1.57
N TYR A 13 -13.73 -10.09 -2.89
CA TYR A 13 -14.06 -8.92 -3.69
C TYR A 13 -15.56 -8.58 -3.66
N ASN A 14 -16.43 -9.60 -3.74
CA ASN A 14 -17.88 -9.41 -3.80
C ASN A 14 -18.54 -9.22 -2.44
N ASN A 15 -18.00 -9.83 -1.37
CA ASN A 15 -18.69 -9.94 -0.08
C ASN A 15 -17.96 -9.28 1.09
N TRP A 16 -16.70 -8.83 0.91
CA TRP A 16 -15.92 -8.32 2.04
C TRP A 16 -15.23 -6.99 1.75
N GLU A 17 -14.31 -6.93 0.80
CA GLU A 17 -13.59 -5.70 0.46
C GLU A 17 -12.99 -5.70 -0.95
N GLY A 18 -12.91 -4.51 -1.55
CA GLY A 18 -12.37 -4.31 -2.90
C GLY A 18 -10.85 -4.34 -3.01
N SER A 19 -10.10 -4.46 -1.91
CA SER A 19 -8.63 -4.45 -1.89
C SER A 19 -8.04 -5.76 -2.45
N TYR A 20 -8.16 -5.97 -3.76
CA TYR A 20 -7.79 -7.24 -4.41
C TYR A 20 -6.31 -7.62 -4.29
N THR A 21 -5.37 -6.67 -4.28
CA THR A 21 -3.96 -6.96 -4.01
C THR A 21 -3.75 -7.37 -2.56
N HIS A 22 -4.39 -6.67 -1.61
CA HIS A 22 -4.31 -6.98 -0.19
C HIS A 22 -4.83 -8.39 0.11
N THR A 23 -6.03 -8.71 -0.35
CA THR A 23 -6.66 -10.03 -0.14
C THR A 23 -5.89 -11.15 -0.84
N PHE A 24 -5.35 -10.87 -2.04
CA PHE A 24 -4.48 -11.81 -2.74
C PHE A 24 -3.22 -12.13 -1.91
N LEU A 25 -2.50 -11.13 -1.44
CA LEU A 25 -1.31 -11.31 -0.61
C LEU A 25 -1.65 -12.01 0.71
N ALA A 26 -2.75 -11.61 1.39
CA ALA A 26 -3.21 -12.25 2.63
C ALA A 26 -3.51 -13.74 2.47
N SER A 27 -3.91 -14.18 1.28
CA SER A 27 -4.25 -15.56 0.99
C SER A 27 -3.04 -16.45 0.68
N ILE A 28 -1.90 -15.88 0.27
CA ILE A 28 -0.72 -16.67 -0.12
C ILE A 28 -0.17 -17.54 1.04
N PRO A 29 -0.03 -17.05 2.29
CA PRO A 29 0.45 -17.88 3.38
C PRO A 29 -0.37 -19.16 3.63
N HIS A 30 -1.67 -19.13 3.30
CA HIS A 30 -2.57 -20.27 3.47
C HIS A 30 -2.43 -21.34 2.39
N ILE A 31 -1.79 -21.01 1.26
CA ILE A 31 -1.53 -21.99 0.17
C ILE A 31 -0.24 -22.76 0.44
N ILE A 32 0.70 -22.17 1.19
CA ILE A 32 1.99 -22.80 1.47
C ILE A 32 1.82 -23.85 2.57
N PRO A 33 2.05 -25.14 2.28
CA PRO A 33 1.84 -26.18 3.27
C PRO A 33 2.88 -26.14 4.40
N GLY A 34 2.42 -26.41 5.62
CA GLY A 34 3.25 -26.65 6.79
C GLY A 34 3.73 -25.41 7.54
N CYS A 35 4.45 -25.64 8.62
CA CYS A 35 4.89 -24.60 9.56
C CYS A 35 5.99 -23.64 9.01
N LYS A 36 6.48 -23.88 7.81
CA LYS A 36 7.50 -23.02 7.16
C LYS A 36 6.90 -21.79 6.48
N ALA A 37 5.59 -21.77 6.23
CA ALA A 37 4.92 -20.67 5.56
C ALA A 37 5.16 -19.29 6.22
N PRO A 38 5.04 -19.14 7.55
CA PRO A 38 5.29 -17.86 8.21
C PRO A 38 6.70 -17.34 7.97
N PHE A 39 7.71 -18.21 8.11
CA PHE A 39 9.10 -17.82 7.92
C PHE A 39 9.38 -17.38 6.48
N LEU A 40 8.91 -18.17 5.50
CA LEU A 40 9.13 -17.89 4.09
C LEU A 40 8.43 -16.59 3.66
N CYS A 41 7.19 -16.39 4.06
CA CYS A 41 6.43 -15.18 3.76
C CYS A 41 7.10 -13.94 4.35
N ASN A 42 7.52 -13.99 5.62
CA ASN A 42 8.21 -12.88 6.27
C ASN A 42 9.55 -12.59 5.59
N PHE A 43 10.32 -13.61 5.24
CA PHE A 43 11.59 -13.44 4.54
C PHE A 43 11.41 -12.78 3.16
N ILE A 44 10.42 -13.24 2.37
CA ILE A 44 10.12 -12.67 1.05
C ILE A 44 9.68 -11.20 1.19
N SER A 45 8.75 -10.90 2.11
CA SER A 45 8.24 -9.53 2.31
C SER A 45 9.36 -8.57 2.72
N LEU A 46 10.19 -8.97 3.68
CA LEU A 46 11.30 -8.17 4.15
C LEU A 46 12.34 -7.95 3.05
N SER A 47 12.68 -9.00 2.31
CA SER A 47 13.64 -8.91 1.20
C SER A 47 13.12 -7.99 0.10
N PHE A 48 11.82 -8.06 -0.21
CA PHE A 48 11.17 -7.19 -1.19
C PHE A 48 11.14 -5.74 -0.73
N LEU A 49 10.87 -5.48 0.55
CA LEU A 49 10.93 -4.13 1.12
C LEU A 49 12.36 -3.57 1.05
N ILE A 50 13.37 -4.32 1.52
CA ILE A 50 14.78 -3.89 1.47
C ILE A 50 15.20 -3.56 0.04
N TYR A 51 14.84 -4.42 -0.91
CA TYR A 51 15.11 -4.18 -2.34
C TYR A 51 14.44 -2.90 -2.83
N SER A 52 13.20 -2.65 -2.45
CA SER A 52 12.44 -1.47 -2.87
C SER A 52 13.02 -0.19 -2.28
N VAL A 53 13.39 -0.21 -0.99
CA VAL A 53 14.11 0.90 -0.33
C VAL A 53 15.47 1.13 -1.00
N TYR A 54 16.20 0.08 -1.36
CA TYR A 54 17.48 0.18 -2.07
C TYR A 54 17.33 0.88 -3.43
N ILE A 55 16.32 0.49 -4.22
CA ILE A 55 16.05 1.14 -5.51
C ILE A 55 15.65 2.60 -5.30
N PHE A 56 14.81 2.89 -4.30
CA PHE A 56 14.39 4.23 -3.95
C PHE A 56 15.58 5.13 -3.56
N VAL A 57 16.41 4.68 -2.63
CA VAL A 57 17.62 5.40 -2.20
C VAL A 57 18.56 5.68 -3.37
N ARG A 58 18.83 4.69 -4.21
CA ARG A 58 19.66 4.87 -5.41
C ARG A 58 19.10 5.87 -6.41
N THR A 59 17.79 5.91 -6.54
CA THR A 59 17.11 6.76 -7.51
C THR A 59 17.12 8.22 -7.07
N PHE A 60 16.86 8.48 -5.78
CA PHE A 60 16.70 9.84 -5.26
C PHE A 60 17.99 10.44 -4.70
N ILE A 61 18.80 9.64 -4.02
CA ILE A 61 20.02 10.14 -3.32
C ILE A 61 21.27 10.03 -4.20
N LYS A 62 21.26 9.15 -5.21
CA LYS A 62 22.35 8.97 -6.21
C LYS A 62 23.72 8.61 -5.60
N ILE A 63 23.73 7.88 -4.47
CA ILE A 63 24.95 7.35 -3.86
C ILE A 63 25.38 6.02 -4.50
N ASP A 64 26.62 5.59 -4.23
CA ASP A 64 27.16 4.33 -4.74
C ASP A 64 26.39 3.09 -4.24
N LYS A 65 26.59 1.94 -4.88
CA LYS A 65 25.83 0.71 -4.60
C LYS A 65 25.98 0.24 -3.16
N LYS A 66 27.21 0.27 -2.61
CA LYS A 66 27.50 -0.20 -1.25
C LYS A 66 26.81 0.66 -0.19
N ASN A 67 26.97 1.98 -0.30
CA ASN A 67 26.35 2.93 0.62
C ASN A 67 24.83 2.94 0.50
N SER A 68 24.28 2.77 -0.73
CA SER A 68 22.83 2.60 -0.93
C SER A 68 22.28 1.39 -0.17
N LEU A 69 23.00 0.26 -0.17
CA LEU A 69 22.58 -0.93 0.57
C LEU A 69 22.61 -0.68 2.08
N ILE A 70 23.69 -0.08 2.60
CA ILE A 70 23.82 0.24 4.03
C ILE A 70 22.69 1.17 4.47
N VAL A 71 22.45 2.26 3.72
CA VAL A 71 21.38 3.22 4.01
C VAL A 71 20.01 2.55 3.95
N SER A 72 19.76 1.68 2.98
CA SER A 72 18.47 0.99 2.87
C SER A 72 18.22 0.02 4.01
N LEU A 73 19.23 -0.71 4.47
CA LEU A 73 19.13 -1.55 5.67
C LEU A 73 18.83 -0.72 6.91
N TYR A 74 19.57 0.38 7.09
CA TYR A 74 19.36 1.30 8.20
C TYR A 74 17.95 1.90 8.20
N LEU A 75 17.47 2.40 7.06
CA LEU A 75 16.10 2.95 6.93
C LEU A 75 15.04 1.89 7.18
N THR A 76 15.26 0.65 6.73
CA THR A 76 14.34 -0.46 7.01
C THR A 76 14.27 -0.76 8.50
N VAL A 77 15.40 -0.79 9.20
CA VAL A 77 15.47 -0.97 10.67
C VAL A 77 14.75 0.18 11.38
N LEU A 78 15.01 1.43 10.98
CA LEU A 78 14.34 2.61 11.55
C LEU A 78 12.81 2.53 11.36
N LEU A 79 12.34 2.12 10.18
CA LEU A 79 10.93 1.92 9.93
C LEU A 79 10.30 0.95 10.94
N PHE A 80 10.99 -0.16 11.22
CA PHE A 80 10.51 -1.13 12.21
C PHE A 80 10.54 -0.62 13.64
N ILE A 81 11.52 0.22 13.99
CA ILE A 81 11.59 0.82 15.33
C ILE A 81 10.51 1.87 15.51
N ALA A 82 10.28 2.71 14.50
CA ALA A 82 9.33 3.81 14.54
C ALA A 82 7.86 3.37 14.48
N THR A 83 7.59 2.13 14.02
CA THR A 83 6.22 1.65 13.91
C THR A 83 5.71 1.22 15.29
N SER A 84 4.81 2.01 15.89
CA SER A 84 4.07 1.63 17.09
C SER A 84 3.20 0.39 16.80
N GLY A 85 3.18 -0.59 17.71
CA GLY A 85 2.51 -1.89 17.43
C GLY A 85 3.34 -2.83 16.54
N GLY A 86 4.60 -2.51 16.30
CA GLY A 86 5.49 -3.27 15.44
C GLY A 86 5.62 -4.77 15.76
N ALA A 87 5.26 -5.19 17.00
CA ALA A 87 5.20 -6.60 17.34
C ALA A 87 4.08 -7.32 16.56
N GLU A 88 2.88 -6.75 16.48
CA GLU A 88 1.77 -7.35 15.73
C GLU A 88 2.08 -7.45 14.23
N VAL A 89 2.61 -6.37 13.63
CA VAL A 89 2.99 -6.37 12.22
C VAL A 89 4.12 -7.36 11.93
N ARG A 90 5.05 -7.55 12.88
CA ARG A 90 6.20 -8.46 12.69
C ARG A 90 5.85 -9.93 12.87
N PHE A 91 4.95 -10.25 13.80
CA PHE A 91 4.64 -11.63 14.18
C PHE A 91 3.35 -12.13 13.55
N TRP A 92 2.44 -11.25 13.14
CA TRP A 92 1.26 -11.64 12.40
C TRP A 92 1.59 -11.77 10.91
N VAL A 93 1.74 -13.00 10.46
CA VAL A 93 2.20 -13.35 9.11
C VAL A 93 1.35 -12.70 8.01
N CYS A 94 0.04 -12.72 8.17
CA CYS A 94 -0.86 -12.13 7.17
C CYS A 94 -0.65 -10.62 7.05
N ALA A 95 -0.49 -9.91 8.17
CA ALA A 95 -0.25 -8.47 8.15
C ALA A 95 1.12 -8.13 7.54
N ASN A 96 2.17 -8.86 7.92
CA ASN A 96 3.51 -8.65 7.38
C ASN A 96 3.55 -8.89 5.86
N PHE A 97 2.91 -9.98 5.40
CA PHE A 97 2.89 -10.35 3.99
C PHE A 97 1.93 -9.50 3.13
N THR A 98 1.17 -8.61 3.73
CA THR A 98 0.35 -7.63 3.02
C THR A 98 0.96 -6.23 3.05
N TYR A 99 1.16 -5.66 4.22
CA TYR A 99 1.55 -4.24 4.35
C TYR A 99 2.97 -3.93 3.87
N LEU A 100 3.94 -4.84 4.10
CA LEU A 100 5.31 -4.60 3.64
C LEU A 100 5.44 -4.62 2.11
N PRO A 101 4.86 -5.61 1.38
CA PRO A 101 4.83 -5.57 -0.08
C PRO A 101 4.06 -4.37 -0.64
N GLU A 102 2.94 -3.96 -0.03
CA GLU A 102 2.20 -2.79 -0.47
C GLU A 102 3.05 -1.51 -0.37
N LEU A 103 3.76 -1.30 0.75
CA LEU A 103 4.72 -0.22 0.89
C LEU A 103 5.85 -0.31 -0.15
N ALA A 104 6.37 -1.52 -0.37
CA ALA A 104 7.42 -1.78 -1.35
C ALA A 104 6.97 -1.40 -2.78
N LEU A 105 5.72 -1.72 -3.14
CA LEU A 105 5.14 -1.33 -4.44
C LEU A 105 5.11 0.20 -4.60
N VAL A 106 4.71 0.94 -3.56
CA VAL A 106 4.71 2.42 -3.59
C VAL A 106 6.11 2.98 -3.80
N LEU A 107 7.12 2.48 -3.08
CA LEU A 107 8.51 2.94 -3.22
C LEU A 107 9.07 2.64 -4.62
N LEU A 108 8.78 1.47 -5.17
CA LEU A 108 9.18 1.13 -6.54
C LEU A 108 8.47 2.00 -7.58
N PHE A 109 7.17 2.25 -7.39
CA PHE A 109 6.41 3.13 -8.27
C PHE A 109 7.00 4.54 -8.29
N LEU A 110 7.25 5.15 -7.12
CA LEU A 110 7.87 6.47 -7.03
C LEU A 110 9.25 6.52 -7.68
N SER A 111 10.04 5.46 -7.51
CA SER A 111 11.36 5.36 -8.14
C SER A 111 11.24 5.32 -9.68
N ARG A 112 10.29 4.56 -10.21
CA ARG A 112 10.05 4.48 -11.66
C ARG A 112 9.46 5.76 -12.20
N TYR A 113 8.52 6.37 -11.48
CA TYR A 113 7.94 7.66 -11.83
C TYR A 113 9.01 8.74 -11.92
N HIS A 114 9.94 8.82 -10.95
CA HIS A 114 11.07 9.74 -10.97
C HIS A 114 12.02 9.50 -12.15
N LEU A 115 12.28 8.26 -12.54
CA LEU A 115 13.11 7.94 -13.70
C LEU A 115 12.45 8.39 -15.02
N LEU A 116 11.13 8.19 -15.15
CA LEU A 116 10.38 8.71 -16.30
C LEU A 116 10.45 10.24 -16.35
N TYR A 117 10.30 10.89 -15.20
CA TYR A 117 10.44 12.34 -15.06
C TYR A 117 11.78 12.83 -15.61
N ASN A 118 12.88 12.12 -15.36
CA ASN A 118 14.23 12.46 -15.83
C ASN A 118 14.51 12.02 -17.28
N GLY A 119 13.48 11.76 -18.09
CA GLY A 119 13.58 11.47 -19.51
C GLY A 119 13.84 10.01 -19.88
N ARG A 120 13.84 9.09 -18.91
CA ARG A 120 13.91 7.66 -19.20
C ARG A 120 12.53 7.16 -19.67
N ASN A 121 12.30 7.19 -20.98
CA ASN A 121 11.00 6.90 -21.58
C ASN A 121 11.06 5.63 -22.47
N LYS A 122 11.39 4.48 -21.88
CA LYS A 122 11.35 3.20 -22.59
C LYS A 122 9.97 2.54 -22.43
N PRO A 123 9.46 1.79 -23.43
CA PRO A 123 8.19 1.08 -23.32
C PRO A 123 8.11 0.17 -22.10
N ILE A 124 9.23 -0.48 -21.73
CA ILE A 124 9.33 -1.32 -20.55
C ILE A 124 9.09 -0.54 -19.23
N ASP A 125 9.52 0.71 -19.14
CA ASP A 125 9.32 1.53 -17.94
C ASP A 125 7.81 1.84 -17.74
N TRP A 126 7.07 2.04 -18.84
CA TRP A 126 5.62 2.19 -18.80
C TRP A 126 4.90 0.91 -18.42
N LEU A 127 5.34 -0.24 -18.94
CA LEU A 127 4.78 -1.53 -18.54
C LEU A 127 4.97 -1.78 -17.03
N VAL A 128 6.16 -1.47 -16.52
CA VAL A 128 6.46 -1.61 -15.08
C VAL A 128 5.59 -0.65 -14.26
N ILE A 129 5.44 0.61 -14.65
CA ILE A 129 4.57 1.56 -13.96
C ILE A 129 3.13 1.06 -13.97
N PHE A 130 2.62 0.57 -15.10
CA PHE A 130 1.28 0.04 -15.20
C PHE A 130 1.06 -1.15 -14.23
N ALA A 131 1.99 -2.11 -14.21
CA ALA A 131 1.92 -3.25 -13.30
C ALA A 131 1.96 -2.82 -11.82
N LEU A 132 2.83 -1.87 -11.46
CA LEU A 132 2.91 -1.31 -10.11
C LEU A 132 1.62 -0.55 -9.75
N THR A 133 1.03 0.19 -10.69
CA THR A 133 -0.24 0.90 -10.47
C THR A 133 -1.39 -0.06 -10.20
N ILE A 134 -1.46 -1.20 -10.91
CA ILE A 134 -2.45 -2.26 -10.63
C ILE A 134 -2.26 -2.77 -9.20
N GLY A 135 -1.02 -3.06 -8.80
CA GLY A 135 -0.71 -3.53 -7.45
C GLY A 135 -1.12 -2.53 -6.36
N ILE A 136 -0.79 -1.24 -6.55
CA ILE A 136 -1.12 -0.16 -5.60
C ILE A 136 -2.63 0.07 -5.55
N ALA A 137 -3.31 0.13 -6.68
CA ALA A 137 -4.74 0.36 -6.74
C ALA A 137 -5.57 -0.75 -6.07
N GLY A 138 -5.04 -1.97 -6.03
CA GLY A 138 -5.63 -3.09 -5.29
C GLY A 138 -5.21 -3.18 -3.82
N SER A 139 -4.37 -2.29 -3.33
CA SER A 139 -3.94 -2.24 -1.93
C SER A 139 -5.01 -1.61 -1.03
N LYS A 140 -4.73 -1.52 0.27
CA LYS A 140 -5.57 -0.75 1.19
C LYS A 140 -5.62 0.72 0.80
N LEU A 141 -6.77 1.37 0.99
CA LEU A 141 -7.00 2.77 0.64
C LEU A 141 -5.94 3.72 1.23
N THR A 142 -5.37 3.37 2.38
CA THR A 142 -4.26 4.10 3.00
C THR A 142 -3.03 4.19 2.10
N PHE A 143 -2.62 3.08 1.49
CA PHE A 143 -1.46 3.05 0.58
C PHE A 143 -1.75 3.74 -0.75
N ILE A 144 -2.99 3.64 -1.21
CA ILE A 144 -3.44 4.38 -2.40
C ILE A 144 -3.36 5.88 -2.14
N ALA A 145 -3.95 6.36 -1.04
CA ALA A 145 -3.90 7.78 -0.64
C ALA A 145 -2.45 8.25 -0.42
N PHE A 146 -1.63 7.43 0.24
CA PHE A 146 -0.20 7.71 0.42
C PHE A 146 0.52 7.86 -0.93
N SER A 147 0.21 7.02 -1.91
CA SER A 147 0.79 7.11 -3.26
C SER A 147 0.43 8.42 -3.94
N PHE A 148 -0.84 8.84 -3.89
CA PHE A 148 -1.27 10.12 -4.44
C PHE A 148 -0.53 11.30 -3.79
N ILE A 149 -0.43 11.30 -2.47
CA ILE A 149 0.28 12.33 -1.71
C ILE A 149 1.76 12.36 -2.11
N CYS A 150 2.42 11.22 -2.19
CA CYS A 150 3.83 11.14 -2.56
C CYS A 150 4.08 11.64 -4.00
N ILE A 151 3.21 11.30 -4.97
CA ILE A 151 3.34 11.81 -6.34
C ILE A 151 3.15 13.33 -6.33
N LEU A 152 2.13 13.83 -5.62
CA LEU A 152 1.86 15.26 -5.52
C LEU A 152 3.06 16.02 -4.92
N ILE A 153 3.61 15.53 -3.81
CA ILE A 153 4.81 16.10 -3.19
C ILE A 153 6.00 16.09 -4.15
N HIS A 154 6.22 14.95 -4.84
CA HIS A 154 7.28 14.84 -5.83
C HIS A 154 7.14 15.92 -6.92
N ASP A 155 5.95 16.08 -7.47
CA ASP A 155 5.70 17.02 -8.57
C ASP A 155 5.81 18.49 -8.11
N LEU A 156 5.37 18.78 -6.88
CA LEU A 156 5.54 20.12 -6.25
C LEU A 156 7.02 20.44 -6.01
N ILE A 157 7.80 19.49 -5.49
CA ILE A 157 9.24 19.70 -5.25
C ILE A 157 9.97 19.90 -6.58
N CYS A 158 9.66 19.10 -7.59
CA CYS A 158 10.26 19.21 -8.92
C CYS A 158 9.76 20.42 -9.71
N ARG A 159 8.78 21.18 -9.17
CA ARG A 159 8.16 22.38 -9.79
C ARG A 159 7.76 22.12 -11.25
N ARG A 160 7.21 20.96 -11.52
CA ARG A 160 6.88 20.53 -12.86
C ARG A 160 5.59 21.19 -13.35
N LYS A 161 5.60 21.62 -14.61
CA LYS A 161 4.34 21.95 -15.31
C LYS A 161 3.57 20.67 -15.58
N ILE A 162 2.26 20.72 -15.48
CA ILE A 162 1.37 19.59 -15.82
C ILE A 162 1.69 19.13 -17.25
N ASP A 163 2.06 17.89 -17.40
CA ASP A 163 2.34 17.28 -18.70
C ASP A 163 1.57 15.97 -18.91
N LYS A 164 1.68 15.42 -20.10
CA LYS A 164 0.97 14.19 -20.47
C LYS A 164 1.30 13.00 -19.57
N MET A 165 2.55 12.91 -19.09
CA MET A 165 2.97 11.81 -18.22
C MET A 165 2.27 11.85 -16.85
N MET A 166 2.17 13.06 -16.26
CA MET A 166 1.43 13.25 -15.02
C MET A 166 -0.03 12.85 -15.19
N ILE A 167 -0.68 13.36 -16.24
CA ILE A 167 -2.09 13.04 -16.53
C ILE A 167 -2.30 11.54 -16.68
N ILE A 168 -1.43 10.85 -17.41
CA ILE A 168 -1.50 9.40 -17.59
C ILE A 168 -1.31 8.67 -16.25
N ALA A 169 -0.29 9.01 -15.46
CA ALA A 169 -0.01 8.34 -14.19
C ALA A 169 -1.15 8.52 -13.18
N TYR A 170 -1.62 9.77 -13.00
CA TYR A 170 -2.77 10.06 -12.13
C TYR A 170 -4.04 9.41 -12.65
N GLY A 171 -4.31 9.49 -13.95
CA GLY A 171 -5.48 8.89 -14.58
C GLY A 171 -5.52 7.39 -14.41
N MET A 172 -4.40 6.69 -14.66
CA MET A 172 -4.29 5.25 -14.45
C MET A 172 -4.54 4.87 -12.98
N LEU A 173 -3.88 5.57 -12.04
CA LEU A 173 -4.06 5.29 -10.62
C LEU A 173 -5.51 5.54 -10.19
N THR A 174 -6.13 6.63 -10.64
CA THR A 174 -7.53 6.95 -10.34
C THR A 174 -8.49 5.91 -10.90
N ILE A 175 -8.38 5.57 -12.18
CA ILE A 175 -9.28 4.60 -12.83
C ILE A 175 -9.19 3.23 -12.16
N LEU A 176 -7.97 2.74 -11.90
CA LEU A 176 -7.78 1.44 -11.25
C LEU A 176 -8.22 1.47 -9.77
N THR A 177 -8.06 2.61 -9.08
CA THR A 177 -8.58 2.78 -7.72
C THR A 177 -10.11 2.71 -7.68
N MET A 178 -10.80 3.21 -8.71
CA MET A 178 -12.26 3.10 -8.78
C MET A 178 -12.73 1.65 -8.78
N VAL A 179 -11.98 0.73 -9.39
CA VAL A 179 -12.29 -0.71 -9.34
C VAL A 179 -12.26 -1.24 -7.90
N ASN A 180 -11.32 -0.77 -7.08
CA ASN A 180 -11.24 -1.13 -5.67
C ASN A 180 -12.40 -0.49 -4.86
N VAL A 181 -12.59 0.83 -5.01
CA VAL A 181 -13.57 1.59 -4.22
C VAL A 181 -15.01 1.15 -4.52
N LEU A 182 -15.33 0.89 -5.80
CA LEU A 182 -16.68 0.50 -6.25
C LEU A 182 -16.94 -1.01 -6.12
N ALA A 183 -16.03 -1.78 -5.52
CA ALA A 183 -16.22 -3.20 -5.32
C ALA A 183 -17.48 -3.48 -4.48
N PRO A 184 -18.31 -4.46 -4.86
CA PRO A 184 -19.53 -4.81 -4.13
C PRO A 184 -19.26 -5.14 -2.65
N GLY A 185 -18.14 -5.80 -2.33
CA GLY A 185 -17.77 -6.14 -0.95
C GLY A 185 -17.60 -4.93 -0.03
N ASN A 186 -17.17 -3.78 -0.56
CA ASN A 186 -17.10 -2.55 0.25
C ASN A 186 -18.49 -2.06 0.69
N LEU A 187 -19.51 -2.24 -0.14
CA LEU A 187 -20.89 -1.88 0.21
C LEU A 187 -21.47 -2.87 1.23
N VAL A 188 -21.21 -4.17 1.07
CA VAL A 188 -21.63 -5.20 2.03
C VAL A 188 -21.02 -4.91 3.39
N ARG A 189 -19.72 -4.67 3.45
CA ARG A 189 -19.03 -4.35 4.69
C ARG A 189 -19.55 -3.07 5.36
N LEU A 190 -19.84 -2.04 4.59
CA LEU A 190 -20.44 -0.81 5.13
C LEU A 190 -21.81 -1.07 5.77
N THR A 191 -22.66 -1.91 5.15
CA THR A 191 -23.97 -2.28 5.72
C THR A 191 -23.82 -3.11 6.98
N ASP A 192 -22.89 -4.07 7.02
CA ASP A 192 -22.64 -4.89 8.20
C ASP A 192 -22.05 -4.07 9.37
N GLU A 193 -21.10 -3.18 9.09
CA GLU A 193 -20.56 -2.26 10.10
C GLU A 193 -21.65 -1.31 10.63
N HIS A 194 -22.57 -0.86 9.78
CA HIS A 194 -23.72 -0.05 10.21
C HIS A 194 -24.70 -0.85 11.07
N MET A 195 -24.97 -2.11 10.75
CA MET A 195 -25.84 -2.95 11.56
C MET A 195 -25.26 -3.29 12.93
N HIS A 196 -23.94 -3.60 12.99
CA HIS A 196 -23.27 -3.89 14.26
C HIS A 196 -23.04 -2.66 15.15
N ASN A 197 -22.98 -1.47 14.55
CA ASN A 197 -22.77 -0.21 15.28
C ASN A 197 -24.04 0.64 15.35
N ALA A 198 -25.22 0.11 14.97
CA ALA A 198 -26.46 0.87 14.94
C ALA A 198 -26.79 1.53 16.29
N ASP A 199 -26.51 0.84 17.41
CA ASP A 199 -26.73 1.37 18.75
C ASP A 199 -25.74 2.50 19.13
N VAL A 200 -24.56 2.53 18.52
CA VAL A 200 -23.54 3.56 18.74
C VAL A 200 -23.73 4.72 17.76
N ILE A 201 -24.17 4.43 16.52
CA ILE A 201 -24.30 5.40 15.43
C ILE A 201 -25.62 6.19 15.54
N SER A 202 -26.63 5.67 16.24
CA SER A 202 -27.92 6.37 16.41
C SER A 202 -27.80 7.76 17.04
N ASN A 203 -26.67 8.06 17.72
CA ASN A 203 -26.41 9.34 18.37
C ASN A 203 -25.41 10.24 17.65
N PHE A 204 -24.86 9.82 16.51
CA PHE A 204 -23.88 10.61 15.77
C PHE A 204 -24.34 10.85 14.33
N THR A 205 -24.27 12.12 13.89
CA THR A 205 -24.47 12.44 12.47
C THR A 205 -23.30 11.90 11.63
N LEU A 206 -23.50 11.70 10.32
CA LEU A 206 -22.44 11.32 9.39
C LEU A 206 -21.21 12.25 9.48
N LEU A 207 -21.44 13.54 9.77
CA LEU A 207 -20.42 14.56 9.93
C LEU A 207 -19.60 14.30 11.20
N ASP A 208 -20.26 13.99 12.31
CA ASP A 208 -19.60 13.73 13.61
C ASP A 208 -18.73 12.49 13.54
N ASN A 209 -19.20 11.42 12.87
CA ASN A 209 -18.41 10.22 12.63
C ASN A 209 -17.16 10.50 11.76
N THR A 210 -17.31 11.32 10.73
CA THR A 210 -16.18 11.69 9.87
C THR A 210 -15.16 12.54 10.64
N ILE A 211 -15.63 13.50 11.42
CA ILE A 211 -14.78 14.35 12.27
C ILE A 211 -14.09 13.52 13.36
N TYR A 212 -14.79 12.56 13.99
CA TYR A 212 -14.21 11.66 14.98
C TYR A 212 -13.11 10.79 14.38
N ARG A 213 -13.35 10.17 13.22
CA ARG A 213 -12.36 9.36 12.51
C ARG A 213 -11.14 10.18 12.07
N LEU A 214 -11.36 11.40 11.58
CA LEU A 214 -10.28 12.33 11.26
C LEU A 214 -9.46 12.71 12.50
N LYS A 215 -10.12 13.06 13.62
CA LYS A 215 -9.43 13.36 14.88
C LYS A 215 -8.60 12.18 15.38
N MET A 216 -9.13 10.96 15.33
CA MET A 216 -8.39 9.76 15.72
C MET A 216 -7.18 9.52 14.81
N GLN A 217 -7.31 9.67 13.51
CA GLN A 217 -6.19 9.54 12.57
C GLN A 217 -5.15 10.64 12.75
N PHE A 218 -5.58 11.89 12.95
CA PHE A 218 -4.66 13.00 13.25
C PHE A 218 -3.95 12.84 14.58
N SER A 219 -4.61 12.33 15.61
CA SER A 219 -3.96 12.08 16.91
C SER A 219 -2.86 11.01 16.79
N VAL A 220 -3.12 9.93 16.06
CA VAL A 220 -2.12 8.86 15.81
C VAL A 220 -0.92 9.43 15.03
N ILE A 221 -1.15 10.24 14.01
CA ILE A 221 -0.09 10.90 13.24
C ILE A 221 0.68 11.89 14.13
N PHE A 222 -0.01 12.65 14.95
CA PHE A 222 0.61 13.65 15.85
C PHE A 222 1.46 12.96 16.92
N TYR A 223 0.97 11.87 17.53
CA TYR A 223 1.78 11.07 18.47
C TYR A 223 2.98 10.39 17.81
N ALA A 224 2.85 9.95 16.56
CA ALA A 224 3.98 9.40 15.80
C ALA A 224 5.04 10.44 15.40
N PHE A 225 4.69 11.73 15.41
CA PHE A 225 5.63 12.83 15.16
C PHE A 225 6.32 13.36 16.45
N LEU A 226 5.76 13.06 17.62
CA LEU A 226 6.30 13.49 18.93
C LEU A 226 7.23 12.46 19.60
N LEU A 227 7.33 11.25 19.08
CA LEU A 227 8.23 10.17 19.50
C LEU A 227 9.40 10.02 18.52
#